data_7fea74adf1070d35cce382211ccac4fe
#
_entry.id   7fea74adf1070d35cce382211ccac4fe
#
_cell.length_a   1.000
_cell.length_b   1.000
_cell.length_c   1.000
_cell.angle_alpha   90.00
_cell.angle_beta   90.00
_cell.angle_gamma   90.00
#
_symmetry.space_group_name_H-M   'P 1'
#
loop_
_entity.id
_entity.type
_entity.pdbx_description
1 polymer ?
#
loop_
_entity_poly.entity_id
_entity_poly.type
_entity_poly.pdbx_seq_one_letter_code
_entity_poly.pdbx_strand_id
1 'polypeptide(L)'
;MKTVLISGGGLAGPALAYWLRHHGFAPTVVERAPAPRTGGQAVDIRGVALEVVRRMGLLERARELRTRMRGMSVLDGDGNEIERSTDKTYSSGRLDSDDIELLREDLTGLLYERTRDGAEYVFGDGVAALQQDEHGVRVEFESGRSRGFDLVVGADGQHSTVRGLVFGPEEEFAHPLGMQVAIFRADNFLGLEDWQLWLRDGAAGYGIYPVRDNSELRITFGWAAAGPQEQRIDHRDIEGRKRALADRMAAVRWEAPRMLKAMWEASDFYSDAMAQIRMDRWSRGRVALLGDAGYCASPLSGQGTSLALIGAYVLADALGRADGEHGAAFDDYERRMRPFVGLNQALATENPGGPASEESVERAKNAISL
;
A
#
# COMPACT_ATOMS: atom_id res chain seq x y z
N MET A 1 -20.56 -4.50 -23.27
CA MET A 1 -19.32 -4.38 -22.45
C MET A 1 -19.77 -4.32 -21.00
N LYS A 2 -19.30 -5.24 -20.15
CA LYS A 2 -19.66 -5.24 -18.73
C LYS A 2 -19.00 -4.07 -18.02
N THR A 3 -19.75 -3.42 -17.14
CA THR A 3 -19.31 -2.27 -16.35
C THR A 3 -18.77 -2.73 -14.99
N VAL A 4 -17.64 -2.20 -14.56
CA VAL A 4 -17.03 -2.51 -13.27
C VAL A 4 -16.71 -1.23 -12.53
N LEU A 5 -17.33 -1.04 -11.35
CA LEU A 5 -16.88 0.00 -10.44
C LEU A 5 -15.68 -0.49 -9.64
N ILE A 6 -14.66 0.33 -9.54
CA ILE A 6 -13.48 0.14 -8.70
C ILE A 6 -13.48 1.24 -7.65
N SER A 7 -13.63 0.88 -6.38
CA SER A 7 -13.52 1.81 -5.26
C SER A 7 -12.07 1.92 -4.84
N GLY A 8 -11.45 3.09 -5.04
CA GLY A 8 -10.07 3.40 -4.68
C GLY A 8 -9.17 3.66 -5.89
N GLY A 9 -8.60 4.88 -5.95
CA GLY A 9 -7.67 5.36 -6.98
C GLY A 9 -6.18 5.23 -6.60
N GLY A 10 -5.84 4.36 -5.62
CA GLY A 10 -4.47 4.10 -5.21
C GLY A 10 -3.69 3.28 -6.25
N LEU A 11 -2.93 2.26 -5.82
CA LEU A 11 -2.15 1.42 -6.74
C LEU A 11 -3.00 0.31 -7.37
N ALA A 12 -3.79 -0.39 -6.55
CA ALA A 12 -4.57 -1.54 -6.97
C ALA A 12 -5.67 -1.19 -7.99
N GLY A 13 -6.39 -0.07 -7.76
CA GLY A 13 -7.51 0.33 -8.62
C GLY A 13 -7.10 0.65 -10.05
N PRO A 14 -6.18 1.57 -10.30
CA PRO A 14 -5.68 1.85 -11.65
C PRO A 14 -5.04 0.63 -12.32
N ALA A 15 -4.29 -0.20 -11.58
CA ALA A 15 -3.75 -1.44 -12.13
C ALA A 15 -4.86 -2.38 -12.60
N LEU A 16 -5.93 -2.54 -11.80
CA LEU A 16 -7.09 -3.33 -12.18
C LEU A 16 -7.83 -2.72 -13.39
N ALA A 17 -8.00 -1.40 -13.41
CA ALA A 17 -8.65 -0.70 -14.53
C ALA A 17 -7.93 -0.97 -15.87
N TYR A 18 -6.58 -0.98 -15.86
CA TYR A 18 -5.79 -1.34 -17.03
C TYR A 18 -6.12 -2.74 -17.55
N TRP A 19 -6.07 -3.73 -16.67
CA TRP A 19 -6.27 -5.13 -17.07
C TRP A 19 -7.71 -5.46 -17.42
N LEU A 20 -8.70 -4.89 -16.71
CA LEU A 20 -10.11 -5.05 -17.06
C LEU A 20 -10.40 -4.50 -18.46
N ARG A 21 -9.85 -3.34 -18.80
CA ARG A 21 -9.99 -2.78 -20.14
C ARG A 21 -9.36 -3.68 -21.20
N HIS A 22 -8.20 -4.27 -20.92
CA HIS A 22 -7.54 -5.23 -21.80
C HIS A 22 -8.43 -6.45 -22.11
N HIS A 23 -9.26 -6.86 -21.15
CA HIS A 23 -10.25 -7.93 -21.31
C HIS A 23 -11.65 -7.45 -21.75
N GLY A 24 -11.79 -6.22 -22.22
CA GLY A 24 -13.05 -5.74 -22.81
C GLY A 24 -14.11 -5.28 -21.81
N PHE A 25 -13.76 -5.02 -20.55
CA PHE A 25 -14.65 -4.40 -19.56
C PHE A 25 -14.60 -2.87 -19.65
N ALA A 26 -15.62 -2.22 -19.07
CA ALA A 26 -15.71 -0.77 -18.90
C ALA A 26 -15.49 -0.39 -17.43
N PRO A 27 -14.24 -0.10 -16.99
CA PRO A 27 -13.96 0.26 -15.60
C PRO A 27 -14.28 1.74 -15.34
N THR A 28 -14.87 1.99 -14.16
CA THR A 28 -15.02 3.31 -13.55
C THR A 28 -14.29 3.28 -12.21
N VAL A 29 -13.32 4.15 -11.99
CA VAL A 29 -12.58 4.28 -10.73
C VAL A 29 -13.16 5.45 -9.94
N VAL A 30 -13.62 5.22 -8.71
CA VAL A 30 -14.01 6.28 -7.78
C VAL A 30 -12.94 6.45 -6.69
N GLU A 31 -12.54 7.71 -6.42
CA GLU A 31 -11.52 8.05 -5.42
C GLU A 31 -12.00 9.26 -4.59
N ARG A 32 -11.91 9.13 -3.26
CA ARG A 32 -12.29 10.21 -2.33
C ARG A 32 -11.41 11.44 -2.42
N ALA A 33 -10.14 11.26 -2.70
CA ALA A 33 -9.24 12.38 -2.92
C ALA A 33 -9.67 13.17 -4.17
N PRO A 34 -9.49 14.50 -4.18
CA PRO A 34 -9.90 15.36 -5.32
C PRO A 34 -9.02 15.16 -6.57
N ALA A 35 -7.91 14.44 -6.45
CA ALA A 35 -6.95 14.13 -7.51
C ALA A 35 -6.13 12.89 -7.10
N PRO A 36 -5.28 12.33 -7.98
CA PRO A 36 -4.31 11.30 -7.59
C PRO A 36 -3.51 11.75 -6.37
N ARG A 37 -3.38 10.87 -5.38
CA ARG A 37 -2.74 11.22 -4.10
C ARG A 37 -1.26 11.47 -4.30
N THR A 38 -0.78 12.57 -3.76
CA THR A 38 0.63 12.92 -3.66
C THR A 38 1.20 12.52 -2.30
N GLY A 39 2.55 12.44 -2.20
CA GLY A 39 3.22 12.07 -0.96
C GLY A 39 3.23 10.56 -0.68
N GLY A 40 3.62 10.21 0.53
CA GLY A 40 3.80 8.84 0.98
C GLY A 40 5.25 8.35 0.85
N GLN A 41 5.49 7.15 1.38
CA GLN A 41 6.78 6.49 1.39
C GLN A 41 7.18 5.96 0.01
N ALA A 42 8.43 5.49 -0.09
CA ALA A 42 8.84 4.59 -1.14
C ALA A 42 8.12 3.24 -1.00
N VAL A 43 7.85 2.61 -2.12
CA VAL A 43 7.20 1.29 -2.23
C VAL A 43 7.98 0.41 -3.20
N ASP A 44 7.84 -0.90 -3.04
CA ASP A 44 8.61 -1.85 -3.81
C ASP A 44 7.77 -2.62 -4.83
N ILE A 45 8.30 -2.73 -6.03
CA ILE A 45 7.84 -3.68 -7.05
C ILE A 45 8.83 -4.84 -7.04
N ARG A 46 8.41 -6.00 -6.52
CA ARG A 46 9.30 -7.13 -6.26
C ARG A 46 8.89 -8.40 -7.02
N GLY A 47 9.92 -9.15 -7.44
CA GLY A 47 9.73 -10.47 -8.02
C GLY A 47 8.76 -10.48 -9.21
N VAL A 48 7.74 -11.35 -9.16
CA VAL A 48 6.75 -11.52 -10.23
C VAL A 48 5.97 -10.24 -10.57
N ALA A 49 5.87 -9.27 -9.62
CA ALA A 49 5.22 -7.99 -9.90
C ALA A 49 5.95 -7.17 -10.98
N LEU A 50 7.27 -7.33 -11.15
CA LEU A 50 8.03 -6.71 -12.24
C LEU A 50 7.51 -7.14 -13.61
N GLU A 51 7.13 -8.41 -13.76
CA GLU A 51 6.55 -8.91 -15.00
C GLU A 51 5.17 -8.30 -15.28
N VAL A 52 4.34 -8.09 -14.24
CA VAL A 52 3.05 -7.37 -14.38
C VAL A 52 3.28 -5.96 -14.91
N VAL A 53 4.19 -5.22 -14.29
CA VAL A 53 4.54 -3.83 -14.69
C VAL A 53 5.16 -3.80 -16.09
N ARG A 54 5.98 -4.81 -16.45
CA ARG A 54 6.53 -4.97 -17.81
C ARG A 54 5.42 -5.16 -18.85
N ARG A 55 4.45 -6.05 -18.59
CA ARG A 55 3.30 -6.28 -19.48
C ARG A 55 2.41 -5.03 -19.62
N MET A 56 2.37 -4.17 -18.61
CA MET A 56 1.70 -2.87 -18.68
C MET A 56 2.47 -1.82 -19.52
N GLY A 57 3.73 -2.10 -19.89
CA GLY A 57 4.62 -1.17 -20.59
C GLY A 57 5.17 -0.07 -19.70
N LEU A 58 5.24 -0.28 -18.37
CA LEU A 58 5.64 0.72 -17.40
C LEU A 58 7.02 0.46 -16.78
N LEU A 59 7.65 -0.70 -17.04
CA LEU A 59 8.86 -1.14 -16.34
C LEU A 59 10.02 -0.14 -16.47
N GLU A 60 10.30 0.35 -17.68
CA GLU A 60 11.42 1.28 -17.90
C GLU A 60 11.18 2.63 -17.21
N ARG A 61 9.94 3.13 -17.25
CA ARG A 61 9.59 4.36 -16.52
C ARG A 61 9.69 4.18 -14.99
N ALA A 62 9.29 3.03 -14.48
CA ALA A 62 9.47 2.72 -13.06
C ALA A 62 10.97 2.68 -12.67
N ARG A 63 11.83 2.10 -13.52
CA ARG A 63 13.28 2.09 -13.33
C ARG A 63 13.90 3.48 -13.35
N GLU A 64 13.43 4.38 -14.21
CA GLU A 64 13.90 5.77 -14.26
C GLU A 64 13.56 6.54 -12.97
N LEU A 65 12.41 6.23 -12.35
CA LEU A 65 11.91 6.87 -11.14
C LEU A 65 12.35 6.19 -9.83
N ARG A 66 13.17 5.13 -9.93
CA ARG A 66 13.64 4.40 -8.74
C ARG A 66 14.44 5.30 -7.80
N THR A 67 14.38 5.00 -6.51
CA THR A 67 15.31 5.55 -5.53
C THR A 67 16.73 5.12 -5.86
N ARG A 68 17.72 5.94 -5.48
CA ARG A 68 19.12 5.72 -5.84
C ARG A 68 20.00 5.49 -4.62
N MET A 69 19.46 4.78 -3.64
CA MET A 69 20.19 4.52 -2.40
C MET A 69 21.48 3.74 -2.67
N ARG A 70 22.57 4.16 -2.04
CA ARG A 70 23.90 3.53 -2.10
C ARG A 70 24.21 2.72 -0.84
N GLY A 71 23.34 2.80 0.15
CA GLY A 71 23.50 2.08 1.41
C GLY A 71 22.74 2.71 2.55
N MET A 72 23.05 2.24 3.75
CA MET A 72 22.45 2.72 4.99
C MET A 72 23.42 2.71 6.14
N SER A 73 23.14 3.53 7.15
CA SER A 73 23.72 3.43 8.49
C SER A 73 22.62 3.23 9.54
N VAL A 74 22.89 2.42 10.56
CA VAL A 74 22.08 2.34 11.75
C VAL A 74 22.77 3.13 12.86
N LEU A 75 22.02 4.01 13.50
CA LEU A 75 22.51 4.87 14.57
C LEU A 75 21.93 4.43 15.93
N ASP A 76 22.68 4.68 17.00
CA ASP A 76 22.17 4.63 18.36
C ASP A 76 21.37 5.90 18.73
N GLY A 77 20.82 5.95 19.96
CA GLY A 77 20.02 7.11 20.43
C GLY A 77 20.78 8.43 20.52
N ASP A 78 22.12 8.41 20.47
CA ASP A 78 22.98 9.59 20.47
C ASP A 78 23.45 10.00 19.05
N GLY A 79 23.09 9.20 18.04
CA GLY A 79 23.45 9.45 16.65
C GLY A 79 24.80 8.85 16.23
N ASN A 80 25.39 7.99 17.04
CA ASN A 80 26.63 7.30 16.66
C ASN A 80 26.30 6.12 15.75
N GLU A 81 27.07 5.95 14.68
CA GLU A 81 26.92 4.82 13.75
C GLU A 81 27.33 3.51 14.43
N ILE A 82 26.39 2.55 14.52
CA ILE A 82 26.61 1.22 15.09
C ILE A 82 26.61 0.11 14.04
N GLU A 83 26.04 0.35 12.85
CA GLU A 83 26.05 -0.55 11.72
C GLU A 83 26.11 0.26 10.42
N ARG A 84 26.80 -0.24 9.42
CA ARG A 84 26.86 0.34 8.06
C ARG A 84 26.75 -0.76 7.02
N SER A 85 25.95 -0.52 5.96
CA SER A 85 25.84 -1.44 4.84
C SER A 85 25.83 -0.69 3.51
N THR A 86 26.58 -1.22 2.53
CA THR A 86 26.57 -0.81 1.13
C THR A 86 25.91 -1.85 0.22
N ASP A 87 25.44 -2.95 0.77
CA ASP A 87 24.87 -4.07 0.03
C ASP A 87 23.35 -4.09 0.09
N LYS A 88 22.78 -3.49 1.13
CA LYS A 88 21.34 -3.47 1.38
C LYS A 88 20.88 -2.22 2.12
N THR A 89 19.57 -1.97 2.03
CA THR A 89 18.86 -1.01 2.90
C THR A 89 17.67 -1.72 3.58
N TYR A 90 17.17 -1.12 4.66
CA TYR A 90 15.97 -1.69 5.32
C TYR A 90 14.68 -1.43 4.53
N SER A 91 14.63 -0.41 3.67
CA SER A 91 13.44 -0.14 2.86
C SER A 91 13.35 -1.07 1.65
N SER A 92 14.42 -1.18 0.84
CA SER A 92 14.38 -1.90 -0.44
C SER A 92 14.98 -3.31 -0.41
N GLY A 93 15.69 -3.69 0.69
CA GLY A 93 16.46 -4.92 0.73
C GLY A 93 17.80 -4.80 -0.02
N ARG A 94 18.20 -5.83 -0.76
CA ARG A 94 19.49 -5.86 -1.47
C ARG A 94 19.54 -4.85 -2.61
N LEU A 95 20.64 -4.09 -2.69
CA LEU A 95 20.85 -3.05 -3.71
C LEU A 95 21.22 -3.60 -5.08
N ASP A 96 21.68 -4.85 -5.17
CA ASP A 96 21.99 -5.56 -6.41
C ASP A 96 20.79 -6.38 -6.96
N SER A 97 19.61 -6.22 -6.36
CA SER A 97 18.37 -6.87 -6.80
C SER A 97 17.79 -6.16 -8.04
N ASP A 98 17.03 -6.92 -8.85
CA ASP A 98 16.20 -6.37 -9.93
C ASP A 98 14.93 -5.65 -9.41
N ASP A 99 14.60 -5.82 -8.13
CA ASP A 99 13.46 -5.17 -7.48
C ASP A 99 13.59 -3.65 -7.59
N ILE A 100 12.46 -2.95 -7.71
CA ILE A 100 12.42 -1.50 -7.91
C ILE A 100 11.77 -0.87 -6.70
N GLU A 101 12.51 -0.02 -5.98
CA GLU A 101 11.95 0.89 -5.00
C GLU A 101 11.75 2.27 -5.64
N LEU A 102 10.53 2.82 -5.55
CA LEU A 102 10.20 4.15 -6.04
C LEU A 102 9.15 4.81 -5.14
N LEU A 103 8.97 6.12 -5.25
CA LEU A 103 7.95 6.80 -4.46
C LEU A 103 6.55 6.31 -4.86
N ARG A 104 5.70 6.09 -3.86
CA ARG A 104 4.31 5.66 -4.06
C ARG A 104 3.54 6.61 -4.98
N GLU A 105 3.74 7.91 -4.83
CA GLU A 105 3.11 8.92 -5.68
C GLU A 105 3.53 8.80 -7.14
N ASP A 106 4.79 8.48 -7.43
CA ASP A 106 5.30 8.30 -8.79
C ASP A 106 4.66 7.07 -9.45
N LEU A 107 4.60 5.94 -8.73
CA LEU A 107 3.94 4.75 -9.24
C LEU A 107 2.43 4.99 -9.45
N THR A 108 1.76 5.69 -8.52
CA THR A 108 0.35 6.08 -8.69
C THR A 108 0.16 6.95 -9.93
N GLY A 109 1.04 7.92 -10.13
CA GLY A 109 1.04 8.79 -11.32
C GLY A 109 1.21 8.00 -12.62
N LEU A 110 2.18 7.09 -12.69
CA LEU A 110 2.39 6.21 -13.86
C LEU A 110 1.15 5.37 -14.18
N LEU A 111 0.54 4.76 -13.16
CA LEU A 111 -0.66 3.95 -13.34
C LEU A 111 -1.86 4.79 -13.79
N TYR A 112 -2.06 5.96 -13.18
CA TYR A 112 -3.12 6.89 -13.58
C TYR A 112 -2.94 7.35 -15.04
N GLU A 113 -1.76 7.83 -15.40
CA GLU A 113 -1.46 8.27 -16.77
C GLU A 113 -1.67 7.16 -17.80
N ARG A 114 -1.35 5.91 -17.44
CA ARG A 114 -1.54 4.75 -18.31
C ARG A 114 -3.00 4.39 -18.55
N THR A 115 -3.89 4.80 -17.65
CA THR A 115 -5.30 4.35 -17.63
C THR A 115 -6.33 5.43 -17.86
N ARG A 116 -6.01 6.72 -17.66
CA ARG A 116 -6.96 7.84 -17.71
C ARG A 116 -7.73 7.99 -19.02
N ASP A 117 -7.12 7.62 -20.15
CA ASP A 117 -7.78 7.71 -21.46
C ASP A 117 -8.66 6.47 -21.75
N GLY A 118 -8.63 5.48 -20.88
CA GLY A 118 -9.29 4.19 -21.06
C GLY A 118 -10.26 3.79 -19.97
N ALA A 119 -10.25 4.46 -18.83
CA ALA A 119 -11.15 4.27 -17.71
C ALA A 119 -11.76 5.60 -17.30
N GLU A 120 -13.00 5.57 -16.84
CA GLU A 120 -13.62 6.74 -16.23
C GLU A 120 -13.05 6.92 -14.81
N TYR A 121 -12.65 8.16 -14.44
CA TYR A 121 -12.24 8.51 -13.10
C TYR A 121 -13.19 9.52 -12.47
N VAL A 122 -13.68 9.21 -11.28
CA VAL A 122 -14.54 10.08 -10.47
C VAL A 122 -13.77 10.42 -9.19
N PHE A 123 -13.17 11.60 -9.15
CA PHE A 123 -12.46 12.10 -7.97
C PHE A 123 -13.41 12.90 -7.05
N GLY A 124 -13.05 12.99 -5.77
CA GLY A 124 -13.81 13.72 -4.75
C GLY A 124 -15.10 13.03 -4.35
N ASP A 125 -15.23 11.71 -4.59
CA ASP A 125 -16.41 10.94 -4.24
C ASP A 125 -16.02 9.54 -3.72
N GLY A 126 -16.92 8.87 -3.03
CA GLY A 126 -16.72 7.56 -2.46
C GLY A 126 -18.01 6.72 -2.48
N VAL A 127 -17.86 5.43 -2.22
CA VAL A 127 -19.01 4.52 -2.08
C VAL A 127 -19.63 4.72 -0.71
N ALA A 128 -20.94 5.03 -0.66
CA ALA A 128 -21.71 5.19 0.57
C ALA A 128 -22.60 3.97 0.88
N ALA A 129 -23.18 3.35 -0.16
CA ALA A 129 -24.00 2.14 -0.01
C ALA A 129 -23.95 1.26 -1.27
N LEU A 130 -24.18 -0.03 -1.07
CA LEU A 130 -24.21 -1.04 -2.12
C LEU A 130 -25.46 -1.93 -1.94
N GLN A 131 -26.20 -2.12 -3.02
CA GLN A 131 -27.30 -3.07 -3.11
C GLN A 131 -27.08 -3.94 -4.34
N GLN A 132 -27.01 -5.26 -4.18
CA GLN A 132 -26.80 -6.18 -5.30
C GLN A 132 -27.96 -7.14 -5.46
N ASP A 133 -28.24 -7.51 -6.71
CA ASP A 133 -29.23 -8.51 -7.09
C ASP A 133 -28.68 -9.40 -8.24
N GLU A 134 -29.56 -10.17 -8.88
CA GLU A 134 -29.20 -11.05 -10.01
C GLU A 134 -28.78 -10.27 -11.25
N HIS A 135 -29.14 -9.00 -11.38
CA HIS A 135 -28.89 -8.18 -12.56
C HIS A 135 -27.65 -7.28 -12.44
N GLY A 136 -27.26 -6.88 -11.21
CA GLY A 136 -26.13 -5.99 -11.00
C GLY A 136 -25.94 -5.50 -9.58
N VAL A 137 -25.21 -4.40 -9.45
CA VAL A 137 -24.97 -3.71 -8.18
C VAL A 137 -25.36 -2.25 -8.33
N ARG A 138 -26.33 -1.80 -7.57
CA ARG A 138 -26.66 -0.39 -7.41
C ARG A 138 -25.73 0.21 -6.36
N VAL A 139 -25.04 1.26 -6.75
CA VAL A 139 -24.09 1.98 -5.91
C VAL A 139 -24.64 3.36 -5.60
N GLU A 140 -24.64 3.73 -4.32
CA GLU A 140 -24.88 5.10 -3.88
C GLU A 140 -23.53 5.70 -3.49
N PHE A 141 -23.23 6.90 -4.00
CA PHE A 141 -22.01 7.63 -3.73
C PHE A 141 -22.21 8.64 -2.58
N GLU A 142 -21.11 9.04 -1.94
CA GLU A 142 -21.13 10.06 -0.86
C GLU A 142 -21.72 11.40 -1.33
N SER A 143 -21.60 11.72 -2.62
CA SER A 143 -22.25 12.89 -3.25
C SER A 143 -23.79 12.80 -3.36
N GLY A 144 -24.39 11.66 -2.99
CA GLY A 144 -25.83 11.39 -3.15
C GLY A 144 -26.23 10.90 -4.53
N ARG A 145 -25.32 10.80 -5.49
CA ARG A 145 -25.57 10.19 -6.80
C ARG A 145 -25.71 8.69 -6.71
N SER A 146 -26.49 8.07 -7.61
CA SER A 146 -26.60 6.62 -7.72
C SER A 146 -26.33 6.16 -9.14
N ARG A 147 -25.65 4.99 -9.30
CA ARG A 147 -25.37 4.35 -10.57
C ARG A 147 -25.35 2.82 -10.45
N GLY A 148 -25.76 2.13 -11.52
CA GLY A 148 -25.71 0.68 -11.63
C GLY A 148 -24.43 0.19 -12.32
N PHE A 149 -23.90 -0.95 -11.84
CA PHE A 149 -22.74 -1.63 -12.41
C PHE A 149 -22.99 -3.14 -12.46
N ASP A 150 -22.32 -3.86 -13.37
CA ASP A 150 -22.38 -5.31 -13.39
C ASP A 150 -21.59 -5.93 -12.22
N LEU A 151 -20.45 -5.32 -11.86
CA LEU A 151 -19.57 -5.76 -10.79
C LEU A 151 -19.02 -4.56 -10.01
N VAL A 152 -18.63 -4.80 -8.75
CA VAL A 152 -17.92 -3.83 -7.91
C VAL A 152 -16.66 -4.48 -7.35
N VAL A 153 -15.53 -3.75 -7.35
CA VAL A 153 -14.29 -4.17 -6.72
C VAL A 153 -13.85 -3.13 -5.70
N GLY A 154 -13.75 -3.54 -4.42
CA GLY A 154 -13.13 -2.75 -3.37
C GLY A 154 -11.61 -2.82 -3.48
N ALA A 155 -10.97 -1.71 -3.84
CA ALA A 155 -9.51 -1.49 -3.89
C ALA A 155 -9.12 -0.29 -3.03
N ASP A 156 -9.93 -0.02 -1.99
CA ASP A 156 -9.96 1.18 -1.15
C ASP A 156 -9.11 1.05 0.13
N GLY A 157 -8.18 0.09 0.14
CA GLY A 157 -7.11 -0.01 1.12
C GLY A 157 -7.50 -0.69 2.43
N GLN A 158 -6.62 -0.56 3.44
CA GLN A 158 -6.75 -1.25 4.73
C GLN A 158 -8.09 -0.96 5.42
N HIS A 159 -8.59 0.27 5.34
CA HIS A 159 -9.88 0.70 5.92
C HIS A 159 -11.01 0.68 4.90
N SER A 160 -11.12 -0.41 4.13
CA SER A 160 -12.06 -0.53 3.02
C SER A 160 -13.51 -0.35 3.43
N THR A 161 -14.14 0.65 2.82
CA THR A 161 -15.59 0.88 2.94
C THR A 161 -16.39 -0.24 2.28
N VAL A 162 -15.93 -0.71 1.10
CA VAL A 162 -16.60 -1.81 0.39
C VAL A 162 -16.57 -3.09 1.24
N ARG A 163 -15.45 -3.39 1.91
CA ARG A 163 -15.40 -4.52 2.87
C ARG A 163 -16.43 -4.33 3.99
N GLY A 164 -16.46 -3.15 4.61
CA GLY A 164 -17.42 -2.85 5.67
C GLY A 164 -18.88 -3.03 5.26
N LEU A 165 -19.24 -2.57 4.07
CA LEU A 165 -20.61 -2.63 3.54
C LEU A 165 -21.07 -4.05 3.17
N VAL A 166 -20.15 -4.92 2.73
CA VAL A 166 -20.53 -6.21 2.13
C VAL A 166 -20.19 -7.39 3.04
N PHE A 167 -19.09 -7.32 3.78
CA PHE A 167 -18.58 -8.47 4.53
C PHE A 167 -18.77 -8.34 6.04
N GLY A 168 -18.74 -7.13 6.58
CA GLY A 168 -18.90 -6.86 8.01
C GLY A 168 -17.88 -5.83 8.52
N PRO A 169 -17.92 -5.48 9.80
CA PRO A 169 -17.09 -4.47 10.41
C PRO A 169 -15.60 -4.85 10.36
N GLU A 170 -14.75 -3.83 10.28
CA GLU A 170 -13.29 -4.00 10.11
C GLU A 170 -12.64 -4.86 11.20
N GLU A 171 -13.15 -4.75 12.42
CA GLU A 171 -12.63 -5.44 13.61
C GLU A 171 -12.71 -6.98 13.49
N GLU A 172 -13.56 -7.50 12.62
CA GLU A 172 -13.66 -8.94 12.35
C GLU A 172 -12.49 -9.45 11.50
N PHE A 173 -11.84 -8.55 10.74
CA PHE A 173 -10.83 -8.91 9.74
C PHE A 173 -9.45 -8.33 10.01
N ALA A 174 -9.39 -7.22 10.76
CA ALA A 174 -8.14 -6.54 11.07
C ALA A 174 -7.39 -7.26 12.20
N HIS A 175 -6.12 -7.59 11.95
CA HIS A 175 -5.20 -8.21 12.90
C HIS A 175 -4.03 -7.26 13.15
N PRO A 176 -4.11 -6.38 14.17
CA PRO A 176 -3.05 -5.47 14.53
C PRO A 176 -1.77 -6.22 14.96
N LEU A 177 -0.62 -5.76 14.50
CA LEU A 177 0.69 -6.35 14.82
C LEU A 177 1.38 -5.66 16.00
N GLY A 178 0.66 -4.81 16.75
CA GLY A 178 1.18 -4.14 17.94
C GLY A 178 2.10 -2.95 17.64
N MET A 179 2.26 -2.57 16.39
CA MET A 179 3.10 -1.46 15.94
C MET A 179 2.26 -0.36 15.29
N GLN A 180 2.74 0.87 15.44
CA GLN A 180 2.24 2.05 14.72
C GLN A 180 3.30 2.54 13.75
N VAL A 181 2.87 3.21 12.70
CA VAL A 181 3.75 3.88 11.74
C VAL A 181 3.28 5.31 11.50
N ALA A 182 4.22 6.23 11.34
CA ALA A 182 3.95 7.55 10.80
C ALA A 182 4.97 7.89 9.72
N ILE A 183 4.54 8.57 8.67
CA ILE A 183 5.35 8.91 7.50
C ILE A 183 5.02 10.33 7.07
N PHE A 184 6.04 11.12 6.79
CA PHE A 184 5.90 12.48 6.27
C PHE A 184 7.16 12.92 5.54
N ARG A 185 7.04 13.97 4.74
CA ARG A 185 8.18 14.62 4.07
C ARG A 185 8.73 15.79 4.84
N ALA A 186 10.00 16.09 4.59
CA ALA A 186 10.68 17.28 5.04
C ALA A 186 11.70 17.74 3.99
N ASP A 187 12.17 18.99 4.10
CA ASP A 187 13.36 19.41 3.36
C ASP A 187 14.56 18.59 3.81
N ASN A 188 15.55 18.41 2.95
CA ASN A 188 16.77 17.67 3.31
C ASN A 188 17.67 18.47 4.23
N PHE A 189 17.27 18.66 5.46
CA PHE A 189 18.02 19.41 6.47
C PHE A 189 19.26 18.67 7.02
N LEU A 190 19.40 17.39 6.71
CA LEU A 190 20.55 16.59 7.11
C LEU A 190 21.66 16.56 6.04
N GLY A 191 21.40 17.04 4.83
CA GLY A 191 22.34 16.99 3.72
C GLY A 191 22.68 15.55 3.29
N LEU A 192 21.73 14.62 3.40
CA LEU A 192 21.95 13.24 2.98
C LEU A 192 22.03 13.13 1.46
N GLU A 193 22.98 12.35 0.96
CA GLU A 193 23.17 12.08 -0.46
C GLU A 193 23.07 10.58 -0.73
N ASP A 194 21.91 10.12 -1.26
CA ASP A 194 21.63 8.73 -1.62
C ASP A 194 21.92 7.73 -0.49
N TRP A 195 21.73 8.13 0.77
CA TRP A 195 22.08 7.34 1.95
C TRP A 195 20.96 7.32 2.97
N GLN A 196 20.57 6.13 3.45
CA GLN A 196 19.55 5.98 4.48
C GLN A 196 20.16 6.03 5.88
N LEU A 197 19.45 6.65 6.81
CA LEU A 197 19.72 6.56 8.24
C LEU A 197 18.57 5.86 8.95
N TRP A 198 18.92 4.92 9.79
CA TRP A 198 17.97 4.23 10.66
C TRP A 198 18.45 4.38 12.11
N LEU A 199 17.58 4.87 12.97
CA LEU A 199 17.87 5.03 14.38
C LEU A 199 17.04 4.04 15.18
N ARG A 200 17.67 3.39 16.15
CA ARG A 200 17.04 2.53 17.14
C ARG A 200 17.28 3.11 18.53
N ASP A 201 16.21 3.48 19.22
CA ASP A 201 16.25 3.96 20.60
C ASP A 201 15.09 3.35 21.39
N GLY A 202 15.40 2.29 22.14
CA GLY A 202 14.42 1.52 22.89
C GLY A 202 13.34 0.87 22.01
N ALA A 203 12.07 1.15 22.30
CA ALA A 203 10.92 0.61 21.60
C ALA A 203 10.44 1.49 20.41
N ALA A 204 11.13 2.58 20.12
CA ALA A 204 10.88 3.46 18.98
C ALA A 204 12.04 3.40 17.99
N GLY A 205 11.72 3.52 16.71
CA GLY A 205 12.70 3.61 15.66
C GLY A 205 12.22 4.55 14.57
N TYR A 206 13.15 5.14 13.85
CA TYR A 206 12.83 5.90 12.68
C TYR A 206 13.83 5.68 11.54
N GLY A 207 13.33 5.79 10.33
CA GLY A 207 14.11 5.75 9.10
C GLY A 207 14.01 7.08 8.39
N ILE A 208 15.13 7.53 7.85
CA ILE A 208 15.23 8.77 7.08
C ILE A 208 15.98 8.46 5.79
N TYR A 209 15.43 8.86 4.66
CA TYR A 209 16.12 8.72 3.38
C TYR A 209 15.80 9.89 2.45
N PRO A 210 16.79 10.33 1.67
CA PRO A 210 16.62 11.42 0.72
C PRO A 210 15.93 10.92 -0.55
N VAL A 211 15.15 11.80 -1.17
CA VAL A 211 14.46 11.58 -2.44
C VAL A 211 14.49 12.87 -3.28
N ARG A 212 13.94 12.82 -4.50
CA ARG A 212 13.86 14.01 -5.37
C ARG A 212 15.23 14.65 -5.58
N ASP A 213 16.20 13.86 -6.05
CA ASP A 213 17.59 14.28 -6.22
C ASP A 213 18.19 14.90 -4.94
N ASN A 214 17.91 14.26 -3.81
CA ASN A 214 18.35 14.63 -2.48
C ASN A 214 17.82 16.00 -1.96
N SER A 215 16.77 16.55 -2.55
CA SER A 215 16.18 17.80 -2.07
C SER A 215 15.20 17.61 -0.90
N GLU A 216 14.59 16.44 -0.80
CA GLU A 216 13.59 16.12 0.22
C GLU A 216 13.99 14.89 1.03
N LEU A 217 13.49 14.79 2.27
CA LEU A 217 13.55 13.58 3.10
C LEU A 217 12.18 12.90 3.15
N ARG A 218 12.18 11.58 3.19
CA ARG A 218 11.07 10.79 3.74
C ARG A 218 11.47 10.31 5.12
N ILE A 219 10.65 10.64 6.10
CA ILE A 219 10.86 10.31 7.51
C ILE A 219 9.76 9.32 7.90
N THR A 220 10.17 8.16 8.39
CA THR A 220 9.29 7.09 8.84
C THR A 220 9.54 6.82 10.30
N PHE A 221 8.52 6.92 11.14
CA PHE A 221 8.56 6.48 12.53
C PHE A 221 7.82 5.17 12.69
N GLY A 222 8.43 4.24 13.47
CA GLY A 222 7.79 3.03 13.93
C GLY A 222 7.88 2.95 15.45
N TRP A 223 6.78 2.64 16.12
CA TRP A 223 6.78 2.45 17.58
C TRP A 223 5.80 1.38 18.02
N ALA A 224 6.12 0.71 19.14
CA ALA A 224 5.19 -0.22 19.77
C ALA A 224 4.01 0.55 20.39
N ALA A 225 2.80 0.14 20.10
CA ALA A 225 1.60 0.72 20.70
C ALA A 225 1.58 0.46 22.22
N ALA A 226 1.24 1.49 23.02
CA ALA A 226 1.18 1.36 24.48
C ALA A 226 0.01 0.49 24.98
N GLY A 227 -0.92 0.18 24.10
CA GLY A 227 -2.08 -0.65 24.42
C GLY A 227 -3.23 -0.45 23.43
N PRO A 228 -4.37 -1.13 23.69
CA PRO A 228 -5.52 -1.11 22.77
C PRO A 228 -6.11 0.28 22.51
N GLN A 229 -5.95 1.22 23.43
CA GLN A 229 -6.50 2.57 23.28
C GLN A 229 -5.76 3.38 22.19
N GLU A 230 -4.43 3.26 22.12
CA GLU A 230 -3.63 3.93 21.11
C GLU A 230 -3.89 3.36 19.70
N GLN A 231 -4.18 2.07 19.62
CA GLN A 231 -4.57 1.41 18.37
C GLN A 231 -5.95 1.84 17.85
N ARG A 232 -6.77 2.49 18.70
CA ARG A 232 -8.13 2.95 18.37
C ARG A 232 -8.23 4.41 17.99
N ILE A 233 -7.13 5.16 17.92
CA ILE A 233 -7.16 6.52 17.40
C ILE A 233 -7.63 6.44 15.94
N ASP A 234 -8.73 7.13 15.62
CA ASP A 234 -9.26 7.16 14.26
C ASP A 234 -8.15 7.59 13.29
N HIS A 235 -7.98 6.81 12.22
CA HIS A 235 -6.98 7.12 11.17
C HIS A 235 -7.24 8.49 10.52
N ARG A 236 -8.43 9.06 10.68
CA ARG A 236 -8.81 10.40 10.19
C ARG A 236 -8.47 11.52 11.18
N ASP A 237 -8.19 11.21 12.43
CA ASP A 237 -7.77 12.20 13.45
C ASP A 237 -6.26 12.48 13.33
N ILE A 238 -5.90 13.25 12.31
CA ILE A 238 -4.51 13.61 12.02
C ILE A 238 -3.84 14.32 13.20
N GLU A 239 -4.54 15.25 13.86
CA GLU A 239 -4.01 16.00 14.99
C GLU A 239 -3.79 15.12 16.23
N GLY A 240 -4.72 14.21 16.51
CA GLY A 240 -4.56 13.22 17.58
C GLY A 240 -3.37 12.29 17.32
N ARG A 241 -3.17 11.85 16.09
CA ARG A 241 -2.04 11.01 15.70
C ARG A 241 -0.70 11.75 15.76
N LYS A 242 -0.64 13.02 15.33
CA LYS A 242 0.57 13.85 15.48
C LYS A 242 0.94 14.03 16.95
N ARG A 243 -0.04 14.26 17.83
CA ARG A 243 0.20 14.36 19.29
C ARG A 243 0.72 13.06 19.88
N ALA A 244 0.09 11.91 19.55
CA ALA A 244 0.53 10.62 20.02
C ALA A 244 1.99 10.32 19.59
N LEU A 245 2.36 10.66 18.35
CA LEU A 245 3.74 10.54 17.89
C LEU A 245 4.67 11.50 18.64
N ALA A 246 4.28 12.77 18.84
CA ALA A 246 5.10 13.75 19.55
C ALA A 246 5.39 13.31 20.99
N ASP A 247 4.40 12.76 21.69
CA ASP A 247 4.56 12.21 23.05
C ASP A 247 5.56 11.05 23.08
N ARG A 248 5.52 10.19 22.05
CA ARG A 248 6.46 9.07 21.92
C ARG A 248 7.87 9.52 21.62
N MET A 249 8.01 10.53 20.82
CA MET A 249 9.30 11.08 20.42
C MET A 249 9.94 11.99 21.46
N ALA A 250 9.21 12.41 22.47
CA ALA A 250 9.75 13.30 23.53
C ALA A 250 10.98 12.72 24.25
N ALA A 251 11.11 11.37 24.29
CA ALA A 251 12.24 10.69 24.88
C ALA A 251 13.36 10.37 23.87
N VAL A 252 13.11 10.53 22.58
CA VAL A 252 14.09 10.27 21.51
C VAL A 252 15.03 11.47 21.37
N ARG A 253 16.32 11.19 21.32
CA ARG A 253 17.37 12.21 21.25
C ARG A 253 17.77 12.51 19.79
N TRP A 254 18.96 12.91 19.57
CA TRP A 254 19.55 13.28 18.28
C TRP A 254 18.73 14.35 17.56
N GLU A 255 18.31 14.12 16.32
CA GLU A 255 17.57 15.10 15.48
C GLU A 255 16.05 15.08 15.72
N ALA A 256 15.54 14.38 16.73
CA ALA A 256 14.12 14.27 17.00
C ALA A 256 13.38 15.63 17.10
N PRO A 257 13.92 16.70 17.75
CA PRO A 257 13.25 18.01 17.78
C PRO A 257 13.05 18.63 16.39
N ARG A 258 14.02 18.45 15.48
CA ARG A 258 13.91 18.96 14.10
C ARG A 258 12.88 18.17 13.29
N MET A 259 12.86 16.84 13.48
CA MET A 259 11.88 15.97 12.84
C MET A 259 10.46 16.24 13.33
N LEU A 260 10.26 16.46 14.63
CA LEU A 260 8.96 16.84 15.19
C LEU A 260 8.47 18.17 14.60
N LYS A 261 9.35 19.15 14.47
CA LYS A 261 8.99 20.41 13.81
C LYS A 261 8.53 20.14 12.37
N ALA A 262 9.31 19.40 11.59
CA ALA A 262 8.96 19.04 10.22
C ALA A 262 7.64 18.27 10.14
N MET A 263 7.35 17.37 11.09
CA MET A 263 6.08 16.65 11.17
C MET A 263 4.89 17.60 11.31
N TRP A 264 4.99 18.60 12.18
CA TRP A 264 3.89 19.56 12.37
C TRP A 264 3.64 20.41 11.13
N GLU A 265 4.68 20.73 10.38
CA GLU A 265 4.63 21.52 9.13
C GLU A 265 4.22 20.67 7.91
N ALA A 266 4.34 19.33 7.99
CA ALA A 266 4.06 18.44 6.89
C ALA A 266 2.58 18.40 6.50
N SER A 267 2.30 18.62 5.21
CA SER A 267 0.96 18.56 4.61
C SER A 267 0.57 17.13 4.17
N ASP A 268 1.53 16.20 4.12
CA ASP A 268 1.38 14.83 3.67
C ASP A 268 1.53 13.79 4.80
N PHE A 269 1.37 14.24 6.05
CA PHE A 269 1.47 13.36 7.21
C PHE A 269 0.47 12.20 7.10
N TYR A 270 1.00 10.99 7.18
CA TYR A 270 0.25 9.74 7.27
C TYR A 270 0.63 9.02 8.55
N SER A 271 -0.32 8.43 9.23
CA SER A 271 -0.07 7.54 10.36
C SER A 271 -1.16 6.47 10.44
N ASP A 272 -0.76 5.24 10.76
CA ASP A 272 -1.67 4.12 10.92
C ASP A 272 -1.12 3.01 11.82
N ALA A 273 -2.01 2.12 12.28
CA ALA A 273 -1.62 0.86 12.87
C ALA A 273 -1.07 -0.09 11.80
N MET A 274 0.04 -0.75 12.08
CA MET A 274 0.52 -1.84 11.24
C MET A 274 -0.34 -3.07 11.51
N ALA A 275 -1.23 -3.39 10.57
CA ALA A 275 -2.17 -4.50 10.68
C ALA A 275 -2.18 -5.35 9.42
N GLN A 276 -2.70 -6.56 9.55
CA GLN A 276 -3.04 -7.43 8.43
C GLN A 276 -4.56 -7.50 8.29
N ILE A 277 -5.05 -7.66 7.07
CA ILE A 277 -6.44 -8.05 6.81
C ILE A 277 -6.44 -9.53 6.45
N ARG A 278 -7.20 -10.30 7.21
CA ARG A 278 -7.34 -11.75 7.03
C ARG A 278 -8.81 -12.09 6.90
N MET A 279 -9.19 -12.71 5.79
CA MET A 279 -10.56 -13.04 5.43
C MET A 279 -10.63 -14.42 4.81
N ASP A 280 -11.68 -15.18 5.15
CA ASP A 280 -11.96 -16.49 4.56
C ASP A 280 -12.41 -16.38 3.09
N ARG A 281 -13.08 -15.29 2.72
CA ARG A 281 -13.56 -14.99 1.36
C ARG A 281 -13.29 -13.55 1.02
N TRP A 282 -12.84 -13.30 -0.21
CA TRP A 282 -12.62 -11.95 -0.75
C TRP A 282 -13.71 -11.54 -1.75
N SER A 283 -14.71 -12.37 -1.92
CA SER A 283 -15.83 -12.10 -2.84
C SER A 283 -17.16 -12.50 -2.22
N ARG A 284 -18.23 -11.76 -2.53
CA ARG A 284 -19.61 -12.05 -2.17
C ARG A 284 -20.56 -11.55 -3.26
N GLY A 285 -21.22 -12.49 -3.96
CA GLY A 285 -22.09 -12.15 -5.08
C GLY A 285 -21.32 -11.45 -6.19
N ARG A 286 -21.67 -10.19 -6.48
CA ARG A 286 -21.07 -9.37 -7.53
C ARG A 286 -19.97 -8.43 -7.04
N VAL A 287 -19.54 -8.58 -5.80
CA VAL A 287 -18.53 -7.72 -5.18
C VAL A 287 -17.30 -8.54 -4.84
N ALA A 288 -16.12 -8.04 -5.21
CA ALA A 288 -14.82 -8.59 -4.84
C ALA A 288 -13.93 -7.54 -4.16
N LEU A 289 -12.92 -7.99 -3.40
CA LEU A 289 -11.92 -7.16 -2.77
C LEU A 289 -10.54 -7.42 -3.40
N LEU A 290 -9.72 -6.37 -3.48
CA LEU A 290 -8.40 -6.40 -4.08
C LEU A 290 -7.37 -5.65 -3.23
N GLY A 291 -6.18 -6.21 -3.11
CA GLY A 291 -5.08 -5.60 -2.37
C GLY A 291 -5.38 -5.49 -0.87
N ASP A 292 -5.00 -4.38 -0.27
CA ASP A 292 -5.15 -4.18 1.18
C ASP A 292 -6.61 -4.24 1.66
N ALA A 293 -7.58 -4.01 0.78
CA ALA A 293 -9.00 -4.16 1.10
C ALA A 293 -9.38 -5.60 1.48
N GLY A 294 -8.75 -6.60 0.85
CA GLY A 294 -9.05 -8.01 1.08
C GLY A 294 -7.98 -8.79 1.85
N TYR A 295 -6.70 -8.40 1.72
CA TYR A 295 -5.57 -9.18 2.20
C TYR A 295 -4.32 -8.35 2.50
N CYS A 296 -4.47 -7.19 3.12
CA CYS A 296 -3.33 -6.39 3.58
C CYS A 296 -2.29 -7.26 4.29
N ALA A 297 -1.03 -7.16 3.85
CA ALA A 297 0.05 -7.92 4.43
C ALA A 297 0.80 -7.18 5.54
N SER A 298 0.43 -5.94 5.83
CA SER A 298 1.12 -4.95 6.66
C SER A 298 2.36 -4.34 5.97
N PRO A 299 2.71 -3.10 6.26
CA PRO A 299 3.97 -2.49 5.83
C PRO A 299 5.21 -3.31 6.22
N LEU A 300 5.15 -4.05 7.34
CA LEU A 300 6.24 -4.92 7.80
C LEU A 300 6.60 -6.05 6.82
N SER A 301 5.70 -6.43 5.92
CA SER A 301 6.00 -7.44 4.89
C SER A 301 6.82 -6.89 3.72
N GLY A 302 6.76 -5.58 3.45
CA GLY A 302 7.35 -4.96 2.27
C GLY A 302 6.74 -5.40 0.93
N GLN A 303 5.55 -6.05 0.93
CA GLN A 303 4.99 -6.70 -0.26
C GLN A 303 3.65 -6.14 -0.73
N GLY A 304 3.10 -5.14 -0.06
CA GLY A 304 1.75 -4.62 -0.34
C GLY A 304 1.55 -4.21 -1.81
N THR A 305 2.52 -3.51 -2.39
CA THR A 305 2.48 -3.08 -3.79
C THR A 305 2.49 -4.26 -4.76
N SER A 306 3.38 -5.23 -4.53
CA SER A 306 3.46 -6.44 -5.37
C SER A 306 2.17 -7.25 -5.31
N LEU A 307 1.58 -7.40 -4.12
CA LEU A 307 0.27 -8.04 -3.92
C LEU A 307 -0.85 -7.31 -4.67
N ALA A 308 -0.86 -5.98 -4.65
CA ALA A 308 -1.86 -5.17 -5.33
C ALA A 308 -1.77 -5.32 -6.87
N LEU A 309 -0.56 -5.21 -7.42
CA LEU A 309 -0.32 -5.32 -8.86
C LEU A 309 -0.63 -6.71 -9.41
N ILE A 310 -0.14 -7.76 -8.74
CA ILE A 310 -0.37 -9.15 -9.12
C ILE A 310 -1.85 -9.51 -8.96
N GLY A 311 -2.47 -9.11 -7.84
CA GLY A 311 -3.90 -9.35 -7.60
C GLY A 311 -4.79 -8.70 -8.65
N ALA A 312 -4.45 -7.48 -9.10
CA ALA A 312 -5.16 -6.79 -10.18
C ALA A 312 -5.08 -7.56 -11.51
N TYR A 313 -3.89 -8.06 -11.85
CA TYR A 313 -3.70 -8.91 -13.03
C TYR A 313 -4.51 -10.21 -12.94
N VAL A 314 -4.38 -10.94 -11.82
CA VAL A 314 -5.03 -12.26 -11.64
C VAL A 314 -6.55 -12.14 -11.64
N LEU A 315 -7.11 -11.11 -10.98
CA LEU A 315 -8.56 -10.87 -10.95
C LEU A 315 -9.10 -10.55 -12.35
N ALA A 316 -8.44 -9.67 -13.08
CA ALA A 316 -8.88 -9.30 -14.43
C ALA A 316 -8.74 -10.47 -15.43
N ASP A 317 -7.65 -11.25 -15.32
CA ASP A 317 -7.42 -12.45 -16.14
C ASP A 317 -8.49 -13.52 -15.85
N ALA A 318 -8.84 -13.76 -14.60
CA ALA A 318 -9.91 -14.67 -14.22
C ALA A 318 -11.27 -14.23 -14.78
N LEU A 319 -11.61 -12.94 -14.67
CA LEU A 319 -12.82 -12.36 -15.24
C LEU A 319 -12.85 -12.46 -16.78
N GLY A 320 -11.72 -12.23 -17.44
CA GLY A 320 -11.59 -12.32 -18.88
C GLY A 320 -11.77 -13.75 -19.41
N ARG A 321 -11.32 -14.75 -18.69
CA ARG A 321 -11.46 -16.17 -19.06
C ARG A 321 -12.84 -16.74 -18.79
N ALA A 322 -13.54 -16.21 -17.81
CA ALA A 322 -14.80 -16.75 -17.34
C ALA A 322 -16.03 -16.35 -18.19
N ASP A 323 -15.81 -15.66 -19.31
CA ASP A 323 -16.86 -15.23 -20.26
C ASP A 323 -18.10 -14.63 -19.58
N GLY A 324 -17.86 -13.93 -18.47
CA GLY A 324 -18.91 -13.25 -17.74
C GLY A 324 -19.47 -13.97 -16.50
N GLU A 325 -19.03 -15.18 -16.23
CA GLU A 325 -19.40 -15.93 -15.02
C GLU A 325 -18.53 -15.49 -13.83
N HIS A 326 -18.92 -14.37 -13.22
CA HIS A 326 -18.13 -13.71 -12.17
C HIS A 326 -17.88 -14.58 -10.94
N GLY A 327 -18.81 -15.48 -10.58
CA GLY A 327 -18.64 -16.40 -9.44
C GLY A 327 -17.44 -17.32 -9.64
N ALA A 328 -17.37 -17.99 -10.77
CA ALA A 328 -16.23 -18.86 -11.14
C ALA A 328 -14.92 -18.06 -11.24
N ALA A 329 -14.98 -16.82 -11.78
CA ALA A 329 -13.82 -15.95 -11.87
C ALA A 329 -13.28 -15.57 -10.48
N PHE A 330 -14.15 -15.23 -9.53
CA PHE A 330 -13.74 -14.88 -8.18
C PHE A 330 -13.16 -16.07 -7.42
N ASP A 331 -13.74 -17.27 -7.60
CA ASP A 331 -13.19 -18.49 -7.03
C ASP A 331 -11.79 -18.81 -7.60
N ASP A 332 -11.58 -18.63 -8.92
CA ASP A 332 -10.25 -18.79 -9.55
C ASP A 332 -9.24 -17.76 -9.04
N TYR A 333 -9.65 -16.51 -8.95
CA TYR A 333 -8.84 -15.43 -8.37
C TYR A 333 -8.38 -15.77 -6.95
N GLU A 334 -9.31 -16.11 -6.07
CA GLU A 334 -9.01 -16.47 -4.68
C GLU A 334 -8.10 -17.70 -4.60
N ARG A 335 -8.38 -18.74 -5.36
CA ARG A 335 -7.59 -19.97 -5.38
C ARG A 335 -6.13 -19.71 -5.80
N ARG A 336 -5.91 -18.86 -6.80
CA ARG A 336 -4.57 -18.52 -7.31
C ARG A 336 -3.81 -17.61 -6.33
N MET A 337 -4.50 -16.65 -5.75
CA MET A 337 -3.86 -15.65 -4.89
C MET A 337 -3.62 -16.09 -3.45
N ARG A 338 -4.44 -16.99 -2.87
CA ARG A 338 -4.35 -17.35 -1.45
C ARG A 338 -2.99 -17.89 -1.02
N PRO A 339 -2.35 -18.83 -1.72
CA PRO A 339 -1.03 -19.31 -1.32
C PRO A 339 0.02 -18.20 -1.36
N PHE A 340 -0.04 -17.35 -2.38
CA PHE A 340 0.86 -16.20 -2.54
C PHE A 340 0.67 -15.16 -1.43
N VAL A 341 -0.58 -14.79 -1.14
CA VAL A 341 -0.91 -13.87 -0.04
C VAL A 341 -0.43 -14.42 1.30
N GLY A 342 -0.68 -15.70 1.58
CA GLY A 342 -0.28 -16.33 2.84
C GLY A 342 1.22 -16.27 3.09
N LEU A 343 2.05 -16.55 2.08
CA LEU A 343 3.50 -16.44 2.18
C LEU A 343 3.95 -15.00 2.43
N ASN A 344 3.36 -14.04 1.73
CA ASN A 344 3.73 -12.63 1.87
C ASN A 344 3.22 -12.01 3.19
N GLN A 345 2.09 -12.45 3.73
CA GLN A 345 1.64 -12.07 5.06
C GLN A 345 2.54 -12.64 6.15
N ALA A 346 3.05 -13.86 6.01
CA ALA A 346 3.93 -14.48 6.98
C ALA A 346 5.23 -13.69 7.20
N LEU A 347 5.75 -13.00 6.20
CA LEU A 347 6.96 -12.17 6.31
C LEU A 347 6.86 -11.10 7.39
N ALA A 348 5.68 -10.54 7.61
CA ALA A 348 5.48 -9.47 8.59
C ALA A 348 5.70 -9.93 10.05
N THR A 349 5.66 -11.22 10.31
CA THR A 349 5.74 -11.80 11.68
C THR A 349 6.84 -12.85 11.83
N GLU A 350 7.61 -13.12 10.77
CA GLU A 350 8.67 -14.13 10.78
C GLU A 350 9.78 -13.80 11.80
N ASN A 351 10.18 -12.53 11.84
CA ASN A 351 11.26 -12.05 12.70
C ASN A 351 10.81 -10.85 13.54
N PRO A 352 10.28 -11.06 14.77
CA PRO A 352 9.85 -9.98 15.63
C PRO A 352 10.98 -8.97 15.91
N GLY A 353 10.77 -7.70 15.54
CA GLY A 353 11.73 -6.61 15.72
C GLY A 353 12.80 -6.46 14.63
N GLY A 354 12.71 -7.23 13.54
CA GLY A 354 13.60 -7.13 12.39
C GLY A 354 12.91 -7.52 11.08
N PRO A 355 13.59 -7.35 9.94
CA PRO A 355 13.07 -7.80 8.64
C PRO A 355 13.04 -9.33 8.57
N ALA A 356 12.16 -9.88 7.74
CA ALA A 356 12.17 -11.30 7.38
C ALA A 356 13.50 -11.70 6.70
N SER A 357 13.81 -13.00 6.70
CA SER A 357 15.04 -13.51 6.05
C SER A 357 14.99 -13.26 4.53
N GLU A 358 16.15 -13.02 3.92
CA GLU A 358 16.26 -12.84 2.47
C GLU A 358 15.70 -14.04 1.71
N GLU A 359 15.94 -15.27 2.19
CA GLU A 359 15.41 -16.51 1.61
C GLU A 359 13.88 -16.54 1.61
N SER A 360 13.25 -16.14 2.72
CA SER A 360 11.79 -16.08 2.82
C SER A 360 11.20 -15.03 1.90
N VAL A 361 11.84 -13.85 1.79
CA VAL A 361 11.43 -12.79 0.87
C VAL A 361 11.53 -13.27 -0.59
N GLU A 362 12.66 -13.87 -0.98
CA GLU A 362 12.85 -14.42 -2.34
C GLU A 362 11.82 -15.49 -2.69
N ARG A 363 11.53 -16.38 -1.77
CA ARG A 363 10.49 -17.40 -1.94
C ARG A 363 9.10 -16.77 -2.08
N ALA A 364 8.75 -15.85 -1.20
CA ALA A 364 7.42 -15.26 -1.15
C ALA A 364 7.12 -14.40 -2.38
N LYS A 365 8.04 -13.53 -2.83
CA LYS A 365 7.82 -12.62 -3.96
C LYS A 365 7.71 -13.34 -5.30
N ASN A 366 8.17 -14.61 -5.39
CA ASN A 366 8.17 -15.43 -6.60
C ASN A 366 7.17 -16.62 -6.56
N ALA A 367 6.33 -16.69 -5.52
CA ALA A 367 5.48 -17.86 -5.27
C ALA A 367 4.18 -17.90 -6.08
N ILE A 368 4.10 -17.22 -7.22
CA ILE A 368 2.93 -17.24 -8.11
C ILE A 368 3.36 -17.19 -9.57
N SER A 369 2.58 -17.86 -10.44
CA SER A 369 2.72 -17.77 -11.89
C SER A 369 1.57 -16.97 -12.51
N LEU A 370 1.89 -16.13 -13.51
CA LEU A 370 0.95 -15.23 -14.21
C LEU A 370 0.35 -15.87 -15.45
#